data_e66cc3c18ee0c162c761a6ea284cd26f
#
_entry.id   e66cc3c18ee0c162c761a6ea284cd26f
#
_cell.length_a   1.000
_cell.length_b   1.000
_cell.length_c   1.000
_cell.angle_alpha   90.00
_cell.angle_beta   90.00
_cell.angle_gamma   90.00
#
_symmetry.space_group_name_H-M   'P 1'
#
loop_
_entity.id
_entity.type
_entity.pdbx_description
1 polymer ?
#
loop_
_entity_poly.entity_id
_entity_poly.type
_entity_poly.pdbx_seq_one_letter_code
_entity_poly.pdbx_strand_id
1 'polypeptide(L)'
;MLNYVIKRLLGLIPTLFIVSVLVFLFVHMLPGDPARLIAGPEADAQVIELVRQQLGLDQPLYHQFWHYISNAVQGDFGLSMVSRRPVADEIASRFMPTLWLTITSMVWAVIFGMAAGIIAAVWRNRWPDRLSMTIAVSGISFPAFALGMLLIQVFSVELGWLPTVGADSWQHYILPSLTLGAAVAAVMARFTRASFVDVLSEDYMRTARAKGVSETWVVLKHGLRNAMIPVVTMMGLQFGFLLGGSIVVEKVFNWPGLGRLLGDSVEMRDYPVIQAEILLFSLEFILINLVVDVLYAAINPAIRYK
;
A
#
# COMPACT_ATOMS: atom_id res chain seq x y z
N MET A 1 -11.32 -7.16 23.92
CA MET A 1 -10.27 -6.54 23.09
C MET A 1 -9.02 -7.43 22.98
N LEU A 2 -8.38 -7.79 24.10
CA LEU A 2 -7.15 -8.62 24.06
C LEU A 2 -7.37 -9.94 23.31
N ASN A 3 -8.41 -10.70 23.67
CA ASN A 3 -8.74 -11.97 22.98
C ASN A 3 -9.03 -11.81 21.49
N TYR A 4 -9.62 -10.69 21.09
CA TYR A 4 -9.84 -10.37 19.67
C TYR A 4 -8.52 -10.16 18.94
N VAL A 5 -7.63 -9.34 19.52
CA VAL A 5 -6.29 -9.09 18.96
C VAL A 5 -5.48 -10.38 18.87
N ILE A 6 -5.49 -11.20 19.93
CA ILE A 6 -4.79 -12.50 19.93
C ILE A 6 -5.32 -13.43 18.84
N LYS A 7 -6.64 -13.58 18.70
CA LYS A 7 -7.24 -14.39 17.63
C LYS A 7 -6.84 -13.90 16.23
N ARG A 8 -6.81 -12.60 16.04
CA ARG A 8 -6.35 -11.99 14.77
C ARG A 8 -4.86 -12.26 14.53
N LEU A 9 -4.01 -12.06 15.53
CA LEU A 9 -2.58 -12.37 15.44
C LEU A 9 -2.34 -13.85 15.14
N LEU A 10 -3.05 -14.77 15.79
CA LEU A 10 -2.95 -16.19 15.47
C LEU A 10 -3.41 -16.51 14.04
N GLY A 11 -4.41 -15.78 13.52
CA GLY A 11 -4.85 -15.89 12.13
C GLY A 11 -3.83 -15.40 11.10
N LEU A 12 -2.83 -14.57 11.50
CA LEU A 12 -1.76 -14.13 10.62
C LEU A 12 -0.79 -15.27 10.27
N ILE A 13 -0.54 -16.18 11.23
CA ILE A 13 0.42 -17.27 11.06
C ILE A 13 0.09 -18.15 9.85
N PRO A 14 -1.14 -18.72 9.72
CA PRO A 14 -1.45 -19.52 8.55
C PRO A 14 -1.43 -18.71 7.24
N THR A 15 -1.80 -17.42 7.28
CA THR A 15 -1.76 -16.58 6.08
C THR A 15 -0.32 -16.34 5.63
N LEU A 16 0.57 -15.95 6.54
CA LEU A 16 2.00 -15.77 6.23
C LEU A 16 2.65 -17.09 5.79
N PHE A 17 2.27 -18.21 6.40
CA PHE A 17 2.75 -19.51 5.98
C PHE A 17 2.32 -19.84 4.54
N ILE A 18 1.05 -19.66 4.19
CA ILE A 18 0.56 -19.89 2.82
C ILE A 18 1.29 -18.95 1.84
N VAL A 19 1.43 -17.67 2.17
CA VAL A 19 2.15 -16.71 1.32
C VAL A 19 3.60 -17.15 1.14
N SER A 20 4.29 -17.56 2.21
CA SER A 20 5.68 -18.01 2.12
C SER A 20 5.84 -19.24 1.23
N VAL A 21 4.90 -20.21 1.31
CA VAL A 21 4.89 -21.38 0.40
C VAL A 21 4.68 -20.93 -1.04
N LEU A 22 3.71 -20.05 -1.29
CA LEU A 22 3.42 -19.57 -2.65
C LEU A 22 4.61 -18.81 -3.26
N VAL A 23 5.22 -17.93 -2.47
CA VAL A 23 6.40 -17.15 -2.92
C VAL A 23 7.59 -18.06 -3.19
N PHE A 24 7.84 -19.02 -2.29
CA PHE A 24 8.89 -20.01 -2.49
C PHE A 24 8.68 -20.82 -3.77
N LEU A 25 7.48 -21.36 -3.98
CA LEU A 25 7.15 -22.11 -5.18
C LEU A 25 7.23 -21.25 -6.45
N PHE A 26 6.70 -20.03 -6.38
CA PHE A 26 6.74 -19.08 -7.51
C PHE A 26 8.17 -18.85 -8.00
N VAL A 27 9.11 -18.60 -7.08
CA VAL A 27 10.51 -18.37 -7.42
C VAL A 27 11.13 -19.62 -8.05
N HIS A 28 10.79 -20.83 -7.57
CA HIS A 28 11.29 -22.08 -8.15
C HIS A 28 10.67 -22.42 -9.53
N MET A 29 9.52 -21.81 -9.85
CA MET A 29 8.89 -21.97 -11.18
C MET A 29 9.45 -20.97 -12.22
N LEU A 30 10.17 -19.92 -11.79
CA LEU A 30 10.75 -18.97 -12.72
C LEU A 30 11.85 -19.63 -13.57
N PRO A 31 11.89 -19.37 -14.88
CA PRO A 31 12.93 -19.94 -15.73
C PRO A 31 14.29 -19.31 -15.40
N GLY A 32 15.24 -20.18 -15.05
CA GLY A 32 16.63 -19.82 -14.72
C GLY A 32 17.19 -20.69 -13.61
N ASP A 33 18.50 -20.86 -13.61
CA ASP A 33 19.23 -21.56 -12.55
C ASP A 33 19.88 -20.52 -11.63
N PRO A 34 19.42 -20.39 -10.35
CA PRO A 34 20.00 -19.43 -9.41
C PRO A 34 21.51 -19.62 -9.23
N ALA A 35 22.00 -20.86 -9.23
CA ALA A 35 23.43 -21.14 -9.12
C ALA A 35 24.21 -20.56 -10.29
N ARG A 36 23.67 -20.65 -11.50
CA ARG A 36 24.29 -20.09 -12.70
C ARG A 36 24.28 -18.56 -12.72
N LEU A 37 23.19 -17.94 -12.23
CA LEU A 37 23.10 -16.48 -12.10
C LEU A 37 24.14 -15.92 -11.12
N ILE A 38 24.39 -16.66 -10.02
CA ILE A 38 25.38 -16.25 -9.02
C ILE A 38 26.82 -16.54 -9.50
N ALA A 39 27.05 -17.68 -10.11
CA ALA A 39 28.38 -18.06 -10.62
C ALA A 39 28.85 -17.15 -11.76
N GLY A 40 27.89 -16.59 -12.53
CA GLY A 40 28.16 -15.76 -13.68
C GLY A 40 28.09 -16.50 -15.02
N PRO A 41 27.94 -15.77 -16.15
CA PRO A 41 27.71 -16.37 -17.47
C PRO A 41 28.89 -17.19 -18.01
N GLU A 42 30.10 -16.91 -17.54
CA GLU A 42 31.34 -17.59 -17.98
C GLU A 42 31.84 -18.66 -17.00
N ALA A 43 31.04 -18.97 -15.95
CA ALA A 43 31.45 -19.93 -14.93
C ALA A 43 31.44 -21.37 -15.48
N ASP A 44 32.49 -22.11 -15.18
CA ASP A 44 32.58 -23.53 -15.48
C ASP A 44 31.53 -24.37 -14.74
N ALA A 45 31.15 -25.49 -15.29
CA ALA A 45 30.15 -26.40 -14.70
C ALA A 45 30.51 -26.81 -13.25
N GLN A 46 31.79 -26.94 -12.93
CA GLN A 46 32.26 -27.24 -11.56
C GLN A 46 31.97 -26.10 -10.60
N VAL A 47 32.16 -24.84 -11.01
CA VAL A 47 31.87 -23.66 -10.18
C VAL A 47 30.37 -23.53 -9.95
N ILE A 48 29.56 -23.76 -10.97
CA ILE A 48 28.08 -23.72 -10.84
C ILE A 48 27.61 -24.81 -9.85
N GLU A 49 28.18 -26.00 -9.89
CA GLU A 49 27.82 -27.09 -8.98
C GLU A 49 28.25 -26.80 -7.54
N LEU A 50 29.41 -26.19 -7.32
CA LEU A 50 29.84 -25.71 -5.99
C LEU A 50 28.89 -24.66 -5.43
N VAL A 51 28.50 -23.69 -6.25
CA VAL A 51 27.52 -22.66 -5.83
C VAL A 51 26.16 -23.31 -5.54
N ARG A 52 25.73 -24.28 -6.33
CA ARG A 52 24.48 -25.03 -6.09
C ARG A 52 24.48 -25.71 -4.73
N GLN A 53 25.58 -26.39 -4.38
CA GLN A 53 25.75 -27.03 -3.08
C GLN A 53 25.84 -26.04 -1.93
N GLN A 54 26.56 -24.93 -2.11
CA GLN A 54 26.65 -23.86 -1.10
C GLN A 54 25.30 -23.20 -0.78
N LEU A 55 24.43 -23.11 -1.77
CA LEU A 55 23.09 -22.58 -1.63
C LEU A 55 22.06 -23.63 -1.20
N GLY A 56 22.47 -24.91 -1.09
CA GLY A 56 21.59 -26.01 -0.75
C GLY A 56 20.51 -26.30 -1.81
N LEU A 57 20.73 -25.88 -3.06
CA LEU A 57 19.79 -26.09 -4.17
C LEU A 57 19.77 -27.53 -4.67
N ASP A 58 20.72 -28.34 -4.25
CA ASP A 58 20.79 -29.81 -4.45
C ASP A 58 19.89 -30.58 -3.47
N GLN A 59 19.43 -29.90 -2.39
CA GLN A 59 18.58 -30.51 -1.38
C GLN A 59 17.12 -30.63 -1.87
N PRO A 60 16.32 -31.57 -1.30
CA PRO A 60 14.89 -31.64 -1.57
C PRO A 60 14.17 -30.33 -1.24
N LEU A 61 13.14 -29.97 -2.03
CA LEU A 61 12.42 -28.69 -1.91
C LEU A 61 11.90 -28.40 -0.49
N TYR A 62 11.47 -29.43 0.25
CA TYR A 62 11.01 -29.25 1.62
C TYR A 62 12.14 -28.81 2.57
N HIS A 63 13.38 -29.29 2.37
CA HIS A 63 14.55 -28.84 3.12
C HIS A 63 14.90 -27.38 2.78
N GLN A 64 14.91 -27.04 1.50
CA GLN A 64 15.14 -25.66 1.04
C GLN A 64 14.10 -24.71 1.63
N PHE A 65 12.82 -25.11 1.64
CA PHE A 65 11.73 -24.32 2.22
C PHE A 65 11.91 -24.08 3.73
N TRP A 66 12.21 -25.15 4.49
CA TRP A 66 12.42 -25.00 5.93
C TRP A 66 13.65 -24.17 6.29
N HIS A 67 14.72 -24.29 5.51
CA HIS A 67 15.90 -23.45 5.64
C HIS A 67 15.55 -21.98 5.38
N TYR A 68 14.83 -21.72 4.28
CA TYR A 68 14.34 -20.38 3.95
C TYR A 68 13.49 -19.76 5.08
N ILE A 69 12.50 -20.49 5.59
CA ILE A 69 11.63 -20.00 6.65
C ILE A 69 12.38 -19.78 7.96
N SER A 70 13.27 -20.71 8.34
CA SER A 70 14.04 -20.55 9.58
C SER A 70 14.95 -19.33 9.58
N ASN A 71 15.55 -19.03 8.43
CA ASN A 71 16.37 -17.84 8.23
C ASN A 71 15.52 -16.57 8.19
N ALA A 72 14.40 -16.59 7.46
CA ALA A 72 13.49 -15.45 7.36
C ALA A 72 12.92 -15.02 8.73
N VAL A 73 12.59 -15.98 9.61
CA VAL A 73 12.15 -15.69 10.99
C VAL A 73 13.25 -15.02 11.83
N GLN A 74 14.51 -15.28 11.51
CA GLN A 74 15.68 -14.64 12.17
C GLN A 74 16.05 -13.31 11.50
N GLY A 75 15.34 -12.88 10.44
CA GLY A 75 15.64 -11.67 9.69
C GLY A 75 16.77 -11.83 8.67
N ASP A 76 17.24 -13.05 8.45
CA ASP A 76 18.23 -13.36 7.42
C ASP A 76 17.52 -13.82 6.14
N PHE A 77 17.52 -12.93 5.14
CA PHE A 77 16.97 -13.18 3.81
C PHE A 77 18.07 -13.51 2.77
N GLY A 78 19.31 -13.71 3.24
CA GLY A 78 20.47 -13.96 2.40
C GLY A 78 21.02 -12.70 1.73
N LEU A 79 21.77 -12.92 0.65
CA LEU A 79 22.41 -11.85 -0.13
C LEU A 79 21.64 -11.63 -1.43
N SER A 80 21.51 -10.38 -1.84
CA SER A 80 21.07 -10.01 -3.19
C SER A 80 21.99 -10.65 -4.24
N MET A 81 21.42 -11.24 -5.27
CA MET A 81 22.18 -11.83 -6.38
C MET A 81 22.85 -10.76 -7.24
N VAL A 82 22.29 -9.55 -7.25
CA VAL A 82 22.75 -8.42 -8.06
C VAL A 82 23.76 -7.56 -7.30
N SER A 83 23.36 -7.03 -6.14
CA SER A 83 24.20 -6.09 -5.38
C SER A 83 25.24 -6.76 -4.47
N ARG A 84 25.06 -8.07 -4.18
CA ARG A 84 25.87 -8.85 -3.22
C ARG A 84 25.81 -8.33 -1.79
N ARG A 85 24.85 -7.49 -1.47
CA ARG A 85 24.61 -6.95 -0.12
C ARG A 85 23.55 -7.77 0.61
N PRO A 86 23.52 -7.75 1.95
CA PRO A 86 22.42 -8.36 2.71
C PRO A 86 21.07 -7.78 2.28
N VAL A 87 20.12 -8.66 1.97
CA VAL A 87 18.77 -8.27 1.55
C VAL A 87 18.06 -7.43 2.63
N ALA A 88 18.28 -7.77 3.90
CA ALA A 88 17.75 -7.00 5.02
C ALA A 88 18.18 -5.53 4.99
N ASP A 89 19.44 -5.23 4.65
CA ASP A 89 19.96 -3.86 4.54
C ASP A 89 19.37 -3.11 3.37
N GLU A 90 19.20 -3.80 2.23
CA GLU A 90 18.55 -3.25 1.02
C GLU A 90 17.12 -2.82 1.33
N ILE A 91 16.37 -3.66 2.03
CA ILE A 91 14.99 -3.40 2.44
C ILE A 91 14.96 -2.27 3.49
N ALA A 92 15.79 -2.36 4.53
CA ALA A 92 15.78 -1.38 5.63
C ALA A 92 16.07 0.04 5.14
N SER A 93 16.98 0.20 4.17
CA SER A 93 17.32 1.51 3.60
C SER A 93 16.18 2.15 2.81
N ARG A 94 15.26 1.34 2.25
CA ARG A 94 14.16 1.79 1.37
C ARG A 94 12.79 1.79 2.04
N PHE A 95 12.68 1.19 3.21
CA PHE A 95 11.42 1.10 3.96
C PHE A 95 10.83 2.48 4.30
N MET A 96 11.64 3.35 4.93
CA MET A 96 11.17 4.67 5.36
C MET A 96 10.75 5.59 4.20
N PRO A 97 11.46 5.67 3.07
CA PRO A 97 11.00 6.40 1.89
C PRO A 97 9.62 5.97 1.40
N THR A 98 9.36 4.66 1.27
CA THR A 98 8.02 4.15 0.87
C THR A 98 6.96 4.46 1.91
N LEU A 99 7.26 4.26 3.20
CA LEU A 99 6.32 4.54 4.28
C LEU A 99 5.89 6.01 4.30
N TRP A 100 6.85 6.95 4.22
CA TRP A 100 6.54 8.38 4.19
C TRP A 100 5.78 8.78 2.93
N LEU A 101 6.12 8.21 1.76
CA LEU A 101 5.37 8.44 0.54
C LEU A 101 3.92 7.97 0.69
N THR A 102 3.71 6.78 1.25
CA THR A 102 2.38 6.22 1.49
C THR A 102 1.56 7.08 2.47
N ILE A 103 2.18 7.49 3.59
CA ILE A 103 1.52 8.35 4.59
C ILE A 103 1.13 9.70 3.96
N THR A 104 2.04 10.36 3.26
CA THR A 104 1.75 11.66 2.63
C THR A 104 0.66 11.52 1.57
N SER A 105 0.69 10.46 0.75
CA SER A 105 -0.35 10.16 -0.23
C SER A 105 -1.70 9.95 0.43
N MET A 106 -1.75 9.21 1.53
CA MET A 106 -2.97 8.91 2.26
C MET A 106 -3.56 10.16 2.92
N VAL A 107 -2.73 10.99 3.55
CA VAL A 107 -3.18 12.19 4.26
C VAL A 107 -3.93 13.14 3.32
N TRP A 108 -3.32 13.52 2.19
CA TRP A 108 -4.01 14.44 1.29
C TRP A 108 -5.21 13.75 0.60
N ALA A 109 -5.09 12.47 0.21
CA ALA A 109 -6.16 11.73 -0.43
C ALA A 109 -7.41 11.65 0.46
N VAL A 110 -7.22 11.42 1.75
CA VAL A 110 -8.31 11.43 2.74
C VAL A 110 -8.90 12.82 2.89
N ILE A 111 -8.07 13.85 3.09
CA ILE A 111 -8.55 15.22 3.29
C ILE A 111 -9.37 15.69 2.10
N PHE A 112 -8.81 15.63 0.89
CA PHE A 112 -9.48 16.10 -0.32
C PHE A 112 -10.60 15.18 -0.76
N GLY A 113 -10.43 13.87 -0.66
CA GLY A 113 -11.46 12.90 -1.01
C GLY A 113 -12.68 13.03 -0.10
N MET A 114 -12.49 13.11 1.22
CA MET A 114 -13.59 13.32 2.16
C MET A 114 -14.27 14.68 1.96
N ALA A 115 -13.51 15.76 1.79
CA ALA A 115 -14.08 17.08 1.54
C ALA A 115 -14.96 17.06 0.27
N ALA A 116 -14.47 16.50 -0.82
CA ALA A 116 -15.24 16.33 -2.06
C ALA A 116 -16.49 15.48 -1.86
N GLY A 117 -16.38 14.37 -1.11
CA GLY A 117 -17.50 13.48 -0.79
C GLY A 117 -18.58 14.16 0.07
N ILE A 118 -18.19 14.92 1.09
CA ILE A 118 -19.11 15.68 1.96
C ILE A 118 -19.82 16.77 1.13
N ILE A 119 -19.07 17.54 0.33
CA ILE A 119 -19.62 18.56 -0.56
C ILE A 119 -20.66 17.91 -1.51
N ALA A 120 -20.30 16.81 -2.14
CA ALA A 120 -21.20 16.10 -3.04
C ALA A 120 -22.47 15.59 -2.33
N ALA A 121 -22.36 15.11 -1.09
CA ALA A 121 -23.51 14.62 -0.33
C ALA A 121 -24.46 15.76 0.11
N VAL A 122 -23.91 16.85 0.62
CA VAL A 122 -24.70 18.01 1.07
C VAL A 122 -25.44 18.67 -0.09
N TRP A 123 -24.78 18.80 -1.26
CA TRP A 123 -25.41 19.35 -2.48
C TRP A 123 -25.84 18.26 -3.45
N ARG A 124 -26.37 17.14 -2.94
CA ARG A 124 -26.82 16.00 -3.72
C ARG A 124 -27.67 16.40 -4.93
N ASN A 125 -27.35 15.84 -6.10
CA ASN A 125 -27.99 16.07 -7.39
C ASN A 125 -27.84 17.50 -7.96
N ARG A 126 -27.05 18.37 -7.31
CA ARG A 126 -26.73 19.72 -7.78
C ARG A 126 -25.36 19.73 -8.48
N TRP A 127 -24.99 20.90 -9.04
CA TRP A 127 -23.72 21.02 -9.78
C TRP A 127 -22.44 20.69 -8.94
N PRO A 128 -22.34 21.02 -7.62
CA PRO A 128 -21.14 20.63 -6.87
C PRO A 128 -20.99 19.10 -6.73
N ASP A 129 -22.11 18.38 -6.57
CA ASP A 129 -22.12 16.92 -6.57
C ASP A 129 -21.60 16.37 -7.89
N ARG A 130 -22.15 16.85 -9.00
CA ARG A 130 -21.75 16.40 -10.35
C ARG A 130 -20.27 16.67 -10.61
N LEU A 131 -19.80 17.90 -10.30
CA LEU A 131 -18.40 18.28 -10.50
C LEU A 131 -17.45 17.43 -9.65
N SER A 132 -17.72 17.30 -8.33
CA SER A 132 -16.90 16.49 -7.42
C SER A 132 -16.81 15.04 -7.86
N MET A 133 -17.94 14.44 -8.28
CA MET A 133 -17.96 13.05 -8.72
C MET A 133 -17.33 12.85 -10.11
N THR A 134 -17.45 13.82 -11.02
CA THR A 134 -16.75 13.77 -12.31
C THR A 134 -15.24 13.82 -12.11
N ILE A 135 -14.73 14.73 -11.27
CA ILE A 135 -13.30 14.81 -10.93
C ILE A 135 -12.83 13.50 -10.28
N ALA A 136 -13.61 12.97 -9.33
CA ALA A 136 -13.28 11.71 -8.66
C ALA A 136 -13.21 10.54 -9.65
N VAL A 137 -14.20 10.40 -10.55
CA VAL A 137 -14.19 9.33 -11.57
C VAL A 137 -13.02 9.48 -12.53
N SER A 138 -12.71 10.72 -12.94
CA SER A 138 -11.54 10.99 -13.80
C SER A 138 -10.24 10.56 -13.13
N GLY A 139 -10.10 10.78 -11.82
CA GLY A 139 -8.90 10.36 -11.07
C GLY A 139 -8.67 8.85 -11.02
N ILE A 140 -9.74 8.04 -11.05
CA ILE A 140 -9.63 6.56 -11.14
C ILE A 140 -9.33 6.10 -12.56
N SER A 141 -9.90 6.78 -13.55
CA SER A 141 -9.80 6.38 -14.96
C SER A 141 -8.40 6.66 -15.55
N PHE A 142 -7.62 7.51 -14.90
CA PHE A 142 -6.28 7.86 -15.37
C PHE A 142 -5.24 6.87 -14.82
N PRO A 143 -4.45 6.19 -15.68
CA PRO A 143 -3.37 5.33 -15.20
C PRO A 143 -2.35 6.13 -14.39
N ALA A 144 -1.93 5.62 -13.23
CA ALA A 144 -1.02 6.34 -12.32
C ALA A 144 0.29 6.76 -12.99
N PHE A 145 0.88 5.91 -13.84
CA PHE A 145 2.10 6.26 -14.56
C PHE A 145 1.89 7.44 -15.52
N ALA A 146 0.77 7.48 -16.23
CA ALA A 146 0.46 8.56 -17.15
C ALA A 146 0.19 9.88 -16.41
N LEU A 147 -0.51 9.82 -15.28
CA LEU A 147 -0.71 10.98 -14.40
C LEU A 147 0.65 11.49 -13.87
N GLY A 148 1.51 10.58 -13.40
CA GLY A 148 2.85 10.95 -12.91
C GLY A 148 3.69 11.64 -13.97
N MET A 149 3.75 11.09 -15.18
CA MET A 149 4.48 11.70 -16.30
C MET A 149 3.90 13.07 -16.69
N LEU A 150 2.58 13.23 -16.71
CA LEU A 150 1.92 14.50 -16.99
C LEU A 150 2.24 15.54 -15.93
N LEU A 151 2.20 15.17 -14.64
CA LEU A 151 2.55 16.07 -13.54
C LEU A 151 4.02 16.49 -13.59
N ILE A 152 4.95 15.57 -13.92
CA ILE A 152 6.36 15.87 -14.15
C ILE A 152 6.49 16.88 -15.29
N GLN A 153 5.85 16.60 -16.44
CA GLN A 153 5.94 17.45 -17.61
C GLN A 153 5.49 18.89 -17.29
N VAL A 154 4.32 19.04 -16.67
CA VAL A 154 3.76 20.36 -16.39
C VAL A 154 4.54 21.07 -15.25
N PHE A 155 4.66 20.45 -14.08
CA PHE A 155 5.13 21.13 -12.87
C PHE A 155 6.66 21.16 -12.72
N SER A 156 7.36 20.16 -13.28
CA SER A 156 8.82 20.12 -13.19
C SER A 156 9.50 20.67 -14.45
N VAL A 157 9.03 20.26 -15.64
CA VAL A 157 9.71 20.62 -16.89
C VAL A 157 9.25 21.99 -17.41
N GLU A 158 7.94 22.21 -17.55
CA GLU A 158 7.43 23.47 -18.14
C GLU A 158 7.45 24.63 -17.15
N LEU A 159 6.98 24.41 -15.93
CA LEU A 159 6.86 25.45 -14.90
C LEU A 159 8.11 25.59 -14.03
N GLY A 160 8.91 24.52 -13.89
CA GLY A 160 10.10 24.53 -13.03
C GLY A 160 9.81 24.71 -11.54
N TRP A 161 8.58 24.40 -11.08
CA TRP A 161 8.16 24.63 -9.71
C TRP A 161 8.60 23.54 -8.74
N LEU A 162 8.65 22.31 -9.20
CA LEU A 162 8.88 21.13 -8.39
C LEU A 162 9.98 20.25 -8.97
N PRO A 163 10.75 19.53 -8.15
CA PRO A 163 11.79 18.64 -8.63
C PRO A 163 11.18 17.42 -9.35
N THR A 164 11.93 16.89 -10.31
CA THR A 164 11.50 15.76 -11.14
C THR A 164 11.69 14.43 -10.45
N VAL A 165 12.86 14.24 -9.80
CA VAL A 165 13.29 12.95 -9.22
C VAL A 165 14.03 13.16 -7.92
N GLY A 166 14.10 12.12 -7.08
CA GLY A 166 14.81 12.14 -5.80
C GLY A 166 13.86 12.13 -4.59
N ALA A 167 14.45 12.18 -3.38
CA ALA A 167 13.71 12.15 -2.11
C ALA A 167 14.34 13.08 -1.05
N ASP A 168 15.19 14.03 -1.45
CA ASP A 168 16.06 14.79 -0.55
C ASP A 168 15.34 15.91 0.21
N SER A 169 14.17 16.35 -0.27
CA SER A 169 13.39 17.41 0.37
C SER A 169 11.89 17.13 0.31
N TRP A 170 11.11 17.85 1.14
CA TRP A 170 9.64 17.71 1.16
C TRP A 170 8.97 17.98 -0.19
N GLN A 171 9.58 18.80 -1.04
CA GLN A 171 9.08 19.12 -2.39
C GLN A 171 9.05 17.89 -3.30
N HIS A 172 10.00 16.96 -3.13
CA HIS A 172 10.04 15.71 -3.88
C HIS A 172 8.84 14.80 -3.59
N TYR A 173 8.18 14.94 -2.42
CA TYR A 173 6.99 14.16 -2.07
C TYR A 173 5.72 14.62 -2.77
N ILE A 174 5.65 15.87 -3.26
CA ILE A 174 4.40 16.46 -3.76
C ILE A 174 3.88 15.68 -4.97
N LEU A 175 4.64 15.60 -6.05
CA LEU A 175 4.18 14.97 -7.28
C LEU A 175 3.96 13.46 -7.14
N PRO A 176 4.89 12.68 -6.53
CA PRO A 176 4.65 11.26 -6.31
C PRO A 176 3.45 10.99 -5.42
N SER A 177 3.26 11.75 -4.32
CA SER A 177 2.13 11.56 -3.44
C SER A 177 0.80 11.92 -4.11
N LEU A 178 0.74 13.00 -4.90
CA LEU A 178 -0.44 13.35 -5.70
C LEU A 178 -0.79 12.23 -6.69
N THR A 179 0.22 11.70 -7.36
CA THR A 179 0.04 10.61 -8.32
C THR A 179 -0.48 9.34 -7.64
N LEU A 180 0.18 8.92 -6.56
CA LEU A 180 -0.17 7.70 -5.84
C LEU A 180 -1.53 7.80 -5.16
N GLY A 181 -1.83 8.94 -4.55
CA GLY A 181 -3.06 9.15 -3.81
C GLY A 181 -4.29 9.52 -4.66
N ALA A 182 -4.14 9.84 -5.96
CA ALA A 182 -5.25 10.30 -6.79
C ALA A 182 -6.41 9.30 -6.87
N ALA A 183 -6.11 8.03 -7.13
CA ALA A 183 -7.12 6.97 -7.17
C ALA A 183 -7.77 6.75 -5.79
N VAL A 184 -6.98 6.83 -4.72
CA VAL A 184 -7.47 6.72 -3.34
C VAL A 184 -8.39 7.88 -3.00
N ALA A 185 -8.03 9.12 -3.33
CA ALA A 185 -8.87 10.30 -3.12
C ALA A 185 -10.23 10.15 -3.82
N ALA A 186 -10.23 9.62 -5.03
CA ALA A 186 -11.44 9.36 -5.80
C ALA A 186 -12.33 8.28 -5.16
N VAL A 187 -11.75 7.18 -4.67
CA VAL A 187 -12.48 6.14 -3.93
C VAL A 187 -13.04 6.73 -2.64
N MET A 188 -12.23 7.48 -1.88
CA MET A 188 -12.65 8.14 -0.64
C MET A 188 -13.79 9.13 -0.88
N ALA A 189 -13.74 9.93 -1.95
CA ALA A 189 -14.80 10.87 -2.29
C ALA A 189 -16.14 10.15 -2.54
N ARG A 190 -16.14 9.11 -3.38
CA ARG A 190 -17.34 8.34 -3.68
C ARG A 190 -17.91 7.64 -2.45
N PHE A 191 -17.04 7.02 -1.67
CA PHE A 191 -17.46 6.27 -0.49
C PHE A 191 -17.98 7.20 0.61
N THR A 192 -17.29 8.33 0.86
CA THR A 192 -17.74 9.36 1.79
C THR A 192 -19.09 9.94 1.36
N ARG A 193 -19.27 10.23 0.06
CA ARG A 193 -20.56 10.71 -0.46
C ARG A 193 -21.68 9.71 -0.17
N ALA A 194 -21.48 8.44 -0.49
CA ALA A 194 -22.50 7.41 -0.26
C ALA A 194 -22.87 7.32 1.23
N SER A 195 -21.87 7.19 2.11
CA SER A 195 -22.06 7.11 3.55
C SER A 195 -22.78 8.34 4.14
N PHE A 196 -22.42 9.56 3.67
CA PHE A 196 -23.08 10.78 4.12
C PHE A 196 -24.53 10.89 3.62
N VAL A 197 -24.81 10.51 2.37
CA VAL A 197 -26.18 10.51 1.83
C VAL A 197 -27.08 9.62 2.65
N ASP A 198 -26.62 8.43 3.04
CA ASP A 198 -27.37 7.50 3.89
C ASP A 198 -27.64 8.12 5.26
N VAL A 199 -26.59 8.61 5.91
CA VAL A 199 -26.70 9.24 7.24
C VAL A 199 -27.57 10.49 7.23
N LEU A 200 -27.49 11.36 6.22
CA LEU A 200 -28.29 12.59 6.12
C LEU A 200 -29.80 12.32 5.96
N SER A 201 -30.19 11.11 5.55
CA SER A 201 -31.58 10.67 5.40
C SER A 201 -32.19 10.09 6.66
N GLU A 202 -31.40 9.82 7.71
CA GLU A 202 -31.83 9.22 8.97
C GLU A 202 -32.74 10.15 9.80
N ASP A 203 -33.66 9.56 10.57
CA ASP A 203 -34.67 10.31 11.37
C ASP A 203 -34.07 11.19 12.44
N TYR A 204 -32.93 10.81 13.06
CA TYR A 204 -32.27 11.67 14.04
C TYR A 204 -31.71 12.96 13.43
N MET A 205 -31.38 12.96 12.13
CA MET A 205 -30.95 14.16 11.39
C MET A 205 -32.13 15.10 11.19
N ARG A 206 -33.32 14.56 10.89
CA ARG A 206 -34.57 15.34 10.81
C ARG A 206 -34.91 15.95 12.17
N THR A 207 -34.76 15.17 13.23
CA THR A 207 -34.97 15.63 14.61
C THR A 207 -34.04 16.77 15.00
N ALA A 208 -32.76 16.70 14.63
CA ALA A 208 -31.79 17.76 14.88
C ALA A 208 -32.17 19.07 14.15
N ARG A 209 -32.60 18.97 12.90
CA ARG A 209 -33.10 20.13 12.12
C ARG A 209 -34.38 20.71 12.75
N ALA A 210 -35.32 19.88 13.18
CA ALA A 210 -36.55 20.30 13.85
C ALA A 210 -36.29 21.05 15.17
N LYS A 211 -35.19 20.75 15.87
CA LYS A 211 -34.71 21.43 17.06
C LYS A 211 -33.99 22.76 16.78
N GLY A 212 -33.95 23.21 15.51
CA GLY A 212 -33.33 24.48 15.13
C GLY A 212 -31.80 24.47 15.06
N VAL A 213 -31.15 23.29 15.05
CA VAL A 213 -29.71 23.19 14.90
C VAL A 213 -29.32 23.63 13.46
N SER A 214 -28.31 24.48 13.33
CA SER A 214 -27.86 24.97 12.02
C SER A 214 -27.35 23.83 11.16
N GLU A 215 -27.56 23.88 9.83
CA GLU A 215 -27.23 22.80 8.89
C GLU A 215 -25.73 22.40 8.98
N THR A 216 -24.83 23.37 9.18
CA THR A 216 -23.41 23.09 9.38
C THR A 216 -23.15 22.20 10.59
N TRP A 217 -23.82 22.48 11.72
CA TRP A 217 -23.70 21.63 12.92
C TRP A 217 -24.39 20.29 12.78
N VAL A 218 -25.52 20.22 12.06
CA VAL A 218 -26.18 18.95 11.70
C VAL A 218 -25.21 18.07 10.94
N VAL A 219 -24.54 18.60 9.91
CA VAL A 219 -23.58 17.86 9.09
C VAL A 219 -22.33 17.48 9.90
N LEU A 220 -21.66 18.45 10.54
CA LEU A 220 -20.35 18.21 11.18
C LEU A 220 -20.46 17.44 12.50
N LYS A 221 -21.47 17.70 13.32
CA LYS A 221 -21.60 17.03 14.65
C LYS A 221 -22.38 15.73 14.59
N HIS A 222 -23.50 15.70 13.87
CA HIS A 222 -24.39 14.55 13.81
C HIS A 222 -24.12 13.66 12.60
N GLY A 223 -23.84 14.24 11.43
CA GLY A 223 -23.56 13.52 10.20
C GLY A 223 -22.17 12.89 10.18
N LEU A 224 -21.13 13.70 10.40
CA LEU A 224 -19.73 13.26 10.27
C LEU A 224 -19.43 12.07 11.20
N ARG A 225 -19.83 12.13 12.47
CA ARG A 225 -19.54 11.09 13.45
C ARG A 225 -20.01 9.69 13.00
N ASN A 226 -21.22 9.61 12.46
CA ASN A 226 -21.81 8.33 12.08
C ASN A 226 -21.34 7.88 10.68
N ALA A 227 -21.18 8.84 9.75
CA ALA A 227 -20.67 8.56 8.42
C ALA A 227 -19.18 8.14 8.42
N MET A 228 -18.40 8.53 9.44
CA MET A 228 -16.99 8.17 9.55
C MET A 228 -16.75 6.68 9.85
N ILE A 229 -17.69 5.97 10.44
CA ILE A 229 -17.49 4.55 10.80
C ILE A 229 -17.10 3.71 9.57
N PRO A 230 -17.90 3.65 8.49
CA PRO A 230 -17.52 2.91 7.29
C PRO A 230 -16.36 3.57 6.52
N VAL A 231 -16.22 4.91 6.61
CA VAL A 231 -15.13 5.65 5.94
C VAL A 231 -13.76 5.27 6.51
N VAL A 232 -13.61 5.17 7.84
CA VAL A 232 -12.35 4.75 8.48
C VAL A 232 -11.95 3.33 8.07
N THR A 233 -12.94 2.43 7.95
CA THR A 233 -12.66 1.08 7.43
C THR A 233 -12.11 1.11 6.01
N MET A 234 -12.73 1.94 5.14
CA MET A 234 -12.25 2.12 3.78
C MET A 234 -10.84 2.75 3.73
N MET A 235 -10.55 3.72 4.60
CA MET A 235 -9.20 4.31 4.71
C MET A 235 -8.13 3.24 4.96
N GLY A 236 -8.39 2.29 5.84
CA GLY A 236 -7.44 1.23 6.13
C GLY A 236 -7.20 0.30 4.95
N LEU A 237 -8.26 -0.11 4.27
CA LEU A 237 -8.14 -0.92 3.04
C LEU A 237 -7.33 -0.18 1.97
N GLN A 238 -7.55 1.12 1.80
CA GLN A 238 -6.82 1.94 0.84
C GLN A 238 -5.35 2.14 1.22
N PHE A 239 -5.02 2.18 2.52
CA PHE A 239 -3.63 2.26 2.96
C PHE A 239 -2.84 1.02 2.55
N GLY A 240 -3.41 -0.17 2.75
CA GLY A 240 -2.78 -1.43 2.28
C GLY A 240 -2.62 -1.46 0.76
N PHE A 241 -3.60 -0.92 0.01
CA PHE A 241 -3.51 -0.80 -1.45
C PHE A 241 -2.37 0.15 -1.89
N LEU A 242 -2.16 1.26 -1.18
CA LEU A 242 -1.08 2.21 -1.49
C LEU A 242 0.31 1.59 -1.38
N LEU A 243 0.55 0.75 -0.37
CA LEU A 243 1.84 0.07 -0.22
C LEU A 243 2.16 -0.81 -1.43
N GLY A 244 1.19 -1.64 -1.86
CA GLY A 244 1.36 -2.47 -3.06
C GLY A 244 1.35 -1.68 -4.38
N GLY A 245 0.64 -0.55 -4.43
CA GLY A 245 0.50 0.30 -5.61
C GLY A 245 1.66 1.26 -5.86
N SER A 246 2.61 1.37 -4.92
CA SER A 246 3.72 2.32 -5.02
C SER A 246 4.74 1.98 -6.10
N ILE A 247 4.87 0.71 -6.52
CA ILE A 247 5.88 0.20 -7.46
C ILE A 247 5.98 1.06 -8.72
N VAL A 248 4.84 1.30 -9.38
CA VAL A 248 4.82 2.05 -10.64
C VAL A 248 5.17 3.52 -10.42
N VAL A 249 4.64 4.13 -9.37
CA VAL A 249 4.89 5.53 -9.05
C VAL A 249 6.35 5.74 -8.64
N GLU A 250 6.89 4.86 -7.81
CA GLU A 250 8.29 4.91 -7.40
C GLU A 250 9.25 4.77 -8.59
N LYS A 251 8.93 3.92 -9.58
CA LYS A 251 9.70 3.83 -10.83
C LYS A 251 9.62 5.12 -11.65
N VAL A 252 8.45 5.70 -11.83
CA VAL A 252 8.24 6.92 -12.62
C VAL A 252 9.02 8.10 -12.04
N PHE A 253 9.01 8.25 -10.71
CA PHE A 253 9.68 9.35 -10.01
C PHE A 253 11.12 9.04 -9.58
N ASN A 254 11.65 7.87 -9.96
CA ASN A 254 12.95 7.39 -9.50
C ASN A 254 13.11 7.44 -7.97
N TRP A 255 12.01 7.13 -7.27
CA TRP A 255 11.92 7.17 -5.81
C TRP A 255 12.73 6.02 -5.18
N PRO A 256 13.54 6.26 -4.14
CA PRO A 256 14.38 5.23 -3.52
C PRO A 256 13.58 4.36 -2.54
N GLY A 257 12.49 3.73 -2.98
CA GLY A 257 11.59 2.96 -2.14
C GLY A 257 11.59 1.46 -2.42
N LEU A 258 10.77 0.73 -1.64
CA LEU A 258 10.58 -0.72 -1.73
C LEU A 258 9.93 -1.14 -3.05
N GLY A 259 8.92 -0.40 -3.51
CA GLY A 259 8.24 -0.72 -4.77
C GLY A 259 9.20 -0.70 -5.95
N ARG A 260 10.10 0.30 -6.00
CA ARG A 260 11.15 0.34 -7.01
C ARG A 260 12.13 -0.83 -6.85
N LEU A 261 12.56 -1.13 -5.63
CA LEU A 261 13.45 -2.26 -5.37
C LEU A 261 12.84 -3.56 -5.88
N LEU A 262 11.57 -3.82 -5.57
CA LEU A 262 10.87 -5.01 -6.08
C LEU A 262 10.81 -5.02 -7.61
N GLY A 263 10.44 -3.90 -8.25
CA GLY A 263 10.38 -3.81 -9.69
C GLY A 263 11.72 -4.08 -10.38
N ASP A 264 12.80 -3.49 -9.86
CA ASP A 264 14.16 -3.70 -10.37
C ASP A 264 14.63 -5.14 -10.13
N SER A 265 14.32 -5.71 -8.95
CA SER A 265 14.67 -7.10 -8.61
C SER A 265 13.95 -8.12 -9.49
N VAL A 266 12.69 -7.88 -9.86
CA VAL A 266 11.96 -8.74 -10.81
C VAL A 266 12.61 -8.71 -12.19
N GLU A 267 12.99 -7.52 -12.69
CA GLU A 267 13.66 -7.38 -13.98
C GLU A 267 15.03 -8.07 -14.00
N MET A 268 15.77 -7.96 -12.88
CA MET A 268 17.12 -8.54 -12.72
C MET A 268 17.12 -9.98 -12.21
N ARG A 269 15.95 -10.54 -11.89
CA ARG A 269 15.77 -11.89 -11.30
C ARG A 269 16.51 -12.08 -9.98
N ASP A 270 16.49 -11.06 -9.13
CA ASP A 270 17.06 -11.12 -7.79
C ASP A 270 16.09 -11.81 -6.83
N TYR A 271 16.10 -13.14 -6.87
CA TYR A 271 15.13 -13.98 -6.16
C TYR A 271 15.10 -13.77 -4.64
N PRO A 272 16.25 -13.66 -3.92
CA PRO A 272 16.21 -13.40 -2.48
C PRO A 272 15.49 -12.10 -2.13
N VAL A 273 15.74 -11.02 -2.89
CA VAL A 273 15.08 -9.72 -2.69
C VAL A 273 13.58 -9.84 -2.97
N ILE A 274 13.19 -10.46 -4.09
CA ILE A 274 11.77 -10.66 -4.44
C ILE A 274 11.03 -11.41 -3.34
N GLN A 275 11.61 -12.51 -2.84
CA GLN A 275 11.00 -13.32 -1.78
C GLN A 275 10.83 -12.53 -0.49
N ALA A 276 11.86 -11.82 -0.07
CA ALA A 276 11.85 -11.04 1.16
C ALA A 276 10.82 -9.89 1.08
N GLU A 277 10.78 -9.17 -0.05
CA GLU A 277 9.84 -8.06 -0.22
C GLU A 277 8.39 -8.49 -0.30
N ILE A 278 8.06 -9.58 -1.00
CA ILE A 278 6.69 -10.09 -1.04
C ILE A 278 6.23 -10.53 0.35
N LEU A 279 7.11 -11.18 1.14
CA LEU A 279 6.81 -11.50 2.53
C LEU A 279 6.60 -10.25 3.38
N LEU A 280 7.46 -9.24 3.23
CA LEU A 280 7.34 -7.96 3.93
C LEU A 280 6.03 -7.25 3.58
N PHE A 281 5.71 -7.06 2.30
CA PHE A 281 4.44 -6.45 1.88
C PHE A 281 3.22 -7.22 2.39
N SER A 282 3.29 -8.55 2.43
CA SER A 282 2.22 -9.36 3.00
C SER A 282 2.08 -9.13 4.50
N LEU A 283 3.19 -9.07 5.22
CA LEU A 283 3.20 -8.76 6.66
C LEU A 283 2.66 -7.35 6.93
N GLU A 284 3.12 -6.36 6.19
CA GLU A 284 2.63 -4.97 6.29
C GLU A 284 1.12 -4.88 6.05
N PHE A 285 0.63 -5.48 4.96
CA PHE A 285 -0.80 -5.52 4.64
C PHE A 285 -1.63 -6.12 5.77
N ILE A 286 -1.15 -7.22 6.34
CA ILE A 286 -1.84 -7.90 7.45
C ILE A 286 -1.81 -7.05 8.73
N LEU A 287 -0.67 -6.44 9.06
CA LEU A 287 -0.54 -5.55 10.22
C LEU A 287 -1.43 -4.31 10.10
N ILE A 288 -1.50 -3.72 8.92
CA ILE A 288 -2.39 -2.58 8.66
C ILE A 288 -3.85 -2.98 8.83
N ASN A 289 -4.27 -4.11 8.27
CA ASN A 289 -5.63 -4.61 8.48
C ASN A 289 -5.92 -4.85 9.98
N LEU A 290 -4.96 -5.38 10.73
CA LEU A 290 -5.10 -5.52 12.18
C LEU A 290 -5.31 -4.17 12.88
N VAL A 291 -4.50 -3.17 12.53
CA VAL A 291 -4.65 -1.80 13.08
C VAL A 291 -6.02 -1.23 12.75
N VAL A 292 -6.48 -1.40 11.51
CA VAL A 292 -7.83 -0.96 11.07
C VAL A 292 -8.94 -1.68 11.85
N ASP A 293 -8.84 -2.98 12.03
CA ASP A 293 -9.79 -3.77 12.79
C ASP A 293 -9.86 -3.31 14.27
N VAL A 294 -8.70 -2.99 14.85
CA VAL A 294 -8.64 -2.44 16.24
C VAL A 294 -9.24 -1.04 16.30
N LEU A 295 -8.93 -0.17 15.34
CA LEU A 295 -9.54 1.17 15.25
C LEU A 295 -11.04 1.09 15.05
N TYR A 296 -11.51 0.19 14.20
CA TYR A 296 -12.93 -0.04 13.99
C TYR A 296 -13.65 -0.50 15.28
N ALA A 297 -13.05 -1.47 15.99
CA ALA A 297 -13.57 -1.92 17.28
C ALA A 297 -13.53 -0.84 18.39
N ALA A 298 -12.63 0.14 18.28
CA ALA A 298 -12.56 1.29 19.19
C ALA A 298 -13.66 2.33 18.89
N ILE A 299 -13.96 2.57 17.60
CA ILE A 299 -14.94 3.56 17.14
C ILE A 299 -16.36 3.02 17.25
N ASN A 300 -16.58 1.74 17.00
CA ASN A 300 -17.90 1.09 17.05
C ASN A 300 -18.05 0.19 18.29
N PRO A 301 -18.64 0.68 19.39
CA PRO A 301 -18.79 -0.10 20.62
C PRO A 301 -19.71 -1.32 20.48
N ALA A 302 -20.54 -1.40 19.44
CA ALA A 302 -21.45 -2.54 19.22
C ALA A 302 -20.70 -3.86 18.93
N ILE A 303 -19.44 -3.80 18.52
CA ILE A 303 -18.61 -4.99 18.22
C ILE A 303 -17.96 -5.56 19.48
N ARG A 304 -17.91 -4.80 20.58
CA ARG A 304 -17.30 -5.25 21.84
C ARG A 304 -18.06 -6.38 22.54
N TYR A 305 -19.28 -6.66 22.12
CA TYR A 305 -20.21 -7.60 22.79
C TYR A 305 -20.43 -8.91 22.01
N LYS A 306 -19.67 -9.16 20.95
CA LYS A 306 -19.60 -10.45 20.26
C LYS A 306 -18.16 -10.95 20.27
#